data_3e825d322cfe265712a3e418f74e0dea
#
_entry.id   3e825d322cfe265712a3e418f74e0dea
#
_cell.length_a   1.000
_cell.length_b   1.000
_cell.length_c   1.000
_cell.angle_alpha   90.00
_cell.angle_beta   90.00
_cell.angle_gamma   90.00
#
_symmetry.space_group_name_H-M   'P 1'
#
loop_
_entity.id
_entity.type
_entity.pdbx_description
1 polymer ?
#
loop_
_entity_poly.entity_id
_entity_poly.type
_entity_poly.pdbx_seq_one_letter_code
_entity_poly.pdbx_strand_id
1 'polypeptide(L)'
;MGKYERDVTPDEVEALFISSNPTLTTAQKNSFIVLFKQIKKEETMGSDVAQEVLSKLFQQVVGEDIANIGFDYVNGTKNSLEPLRNILEQYGDDFTPNLNIEWEDISIETLLSKNDMEARWKFNIPILSRKIEGVNAGHLIEIGARPNTGKTSFHASIIAGVGGFARQGAKCVILCNEEAAHRVGARYLTAASGMSVGEIKNNMIKARDLYSPVSDNIKIKDATSRDMSWVESVCKTYSPDILVLDMGDKFATMGGFARADEALKVNAIHA
;
A
#
# COMPACT_ATOMS: atom_id res chain seq x y z
N MET A 1 -5.98 19.05 10.07
CA MET A 1 -6.55 20.38 10.19
C MET A 1 -7.17 20.56 11.55
N GLY A 2 -6.98 21.65 12.09
CA GLY A 2 -6.75 21.97 13.45
C GLY A 2 -7.95 21.86 14.38
N LYS A 3 -7.62 21.49 15.58
CA LYS A 3 -8.44 21.50 16.79
C LYS A 3 -9.06 22.89 17.10
N TYR A 4 -8.70 23.92 16.33
CA TYR A 4 -9.11 25.31 16.53
C TYR A 4 -9.63 25.89 15.21
N GLU A 5 -10.85 26.44 15.22
CA GLU A 5 -11.51 27.08 14.06
C GLU A 5 -11.04 28.53 13.80
N ARG A 6 -9.95 28.95 14.46
CA ARG A 6 -9.37 30.30 14.37
C ARG A 6 -7.86 30.26 14.26
N ASP A 7 -7.27 31.35 13.77
CA ASP A 7 -5.83 31.54 13.79
C ASP A 7 -5.29 31.47 15.22
N VAL A 8 -4.21 30.71 15.40
CA VAL A 8 -3.55 30.54 16.68
C VAL A 8 -2.44 31.57 16.79
N THR A 9 -2.40 32.32 17.89
CA THR A 9 -1.36 33.33 18.11
C THR A 9 -0.01 32.66 18.42
N PRO A 10 1.13 33.33 18.13
CA PRO A 10 2.45 32.79 18.46
C PRO A 10 2.63 32.46 19.97
N ASP A 11 1.95 33.16 20.85
CA ASP A 11 1.95 32.86 22.29
C ASP A 11 1.23 31.58 22.63
N GLU A 12 0.12 31.32 21.95
CA GLU A 12 -0.63 30.08 22.11
C GLU A 12 0.15 28.88 21.52
N VAL A 13 0.87 29.07 20.41
CA VAL A 13 1.75 28.03 19.83
C VAL A 13 2.89 27.70 20.79
N GLU A 14 3.55 28.71 21.39
CA GLU A 14 4.60 28.51 22.41
C GLU A 14 4.07 27.70 23.60
N ALA A 15 2.92 28.09 24.14
CA ALA A 15 2.32 27.45 25.30
C ALA A 15 1.90 25.99 24.96
N LEU A 16 1.30 25.75 23.80
CA LEU A 16 0.93 24.42 23.32
C LEU A 16 2.16 23.54 23.13
N PHE A 17 3.21 24.07 22.49
CA PHE A 17 4.44 23.32 22.27
C PHE A 17 5.09 22.87 23.58
N ILE A 18 5.25 23.79 24.54
CA ILE A 18 5.85 23.48 25.84
C ILE A 18 5.01 22.48 26.64
N SER A 19 3.68 22.64 26.61
CA SER A 19 2.77 21.72 27.31
C SER A 19 2.73 20.32 26.71
N SER A 20 2.87 20.22 25.39
CA SER A 20 2.88 18.94 24.66
C SER A 20 4.21 18.17 24.77
N ASN A 21 5.28 18.84 25.24
CA ASN A 21 6.62 18.26 25.38
C ASN A 21 7.12 18.36 26.84
N PRO A 22 6.50 17.64 27.79
CA PRO A 22 6.84 17.72 29.21
C PRO A 22 8.25 17.23 29.56
N THR A 23 8.85 16.41 28.69
CA THR A 23 10.18 15.81 28.88
C THR A 23 11.34 16.76 28.56
N LEU A 24 11.08 17.93 27.98
CA LEU A 24 12.11 18.91 27.68
C LEU A 24 12.82 19.41 28.97
N THR A 25 14.14 19.39 28.94
CA THR A 25 14.95 19.98 30.00
C THR A 25 14.75 21.48 30.06
N THR A 26 15.09 22.10 31.21
CA THR A 26 14.99 23.57 31.38
C THR A 26 15.82 24.33 30.35
N ALA A 27 17.00 23.81 29.98
CA ALA A 27 17.85 24.41 28.95
C ALA A 27 17.19 24.40 27.58
N GLN A 28 16.60 23.27 27.18
CA GLN A 28 15.87 23.12 25.93
C GLN A 28 14.63 24.02 25.89
N LYS A 29 13.84 24.09 26.97
CA LYS A 29 12.69 25.01 27.06
C LYS A 29 13.10 26.45 26.83
N ASN A 30 14.20 26.89 27.48
CA ASN A 30 14.71 28.25 27.31
C ASN A 30 15.16 28.52 25.87
N SER A 31 15.80 27.59 25.23
CA SER A 31 16.19 27.71 23.80
C SER A 31 14.98 27.86 22.89
N PHE A 32 13.92 27.09 23.10
CA PHE A 32 12.67 27.24 22.33
C PHE A 32 11.96 28.57 22.61
N ILE A 33 11.92 29.07 23.87
CA ILE A 33 11.37 30.39 24.21
C ILE A 33 12.11 31.49 23.48
N VAL A 34 13.43 31.41 23.38
CA VAL A 34 14.23 32.38 22.63
C VAL A 34 13.89 32.34 21.15
N LEU A 35 13.74 31.16 20.59
CA LEU A 35 13.33 30.93 19.18
C LEU A 35 11.94 31.54 18.91
N PHE A 36 10.94 31.26 19.76
CA PHE A 36 9.61 31.84 19.63
C PHE A 36 9.62 33.36 19.74
N LYS A 37 10.47 33.94 20.61
CA LYS A 37 10.65 35.38 20.67
C LYS A 37 11.28 36.00 19.43
N GLN A 38 12.16 35.27 18.76
CA GLN A 38 12.71 35.69 17.45
C GLN A 38 11.64 35.64 16.37
N ILE A 39 10.86 34.57 16.29
CA ILE A 39 9.74 34.43 15.35
C ILE A 39 8.71 35.56 15.53
N LYS A 40 8.42 35.97 16.79
CA LYS A 40 7.51 37.09 17.06
C LYS A 40 8.05 38.46 16.62
N LYS A 41 9.37 38.62 16.50
CA LYS A 41 9.99 39.90 16.09
C LYS A 41 10.04 40.06 14.56
N GLU A 42 9.99 38.97 13.82
CA GLU A 42 9.97 39.01 12.37
C GLU A 42 8.52 39.19 11.90
N GLU A 43 8.15 40.46 11.69
CA GLU A 43 6.89 40.79 11.01
C GLU A 43 6.93 40.22 9.60
N THR A 44 6.07 39.23 9.37
CA THR A 44 5.78 38.62 8.06
C THR A 44 6.94 37.88 7.38
N MET A 45 7.32 36.72 7.90
CA MET A 45 7.88 35.68 7.06
C MET A 45 6.80 35.26 6.03
N GLY A 46 7.11 35.31 4.75
CA GLY A 46 6.21 34.72 3.73
C GLY A 46 5.94 33.24 4.06
N SER A 47 4.73 32.76 3.80
CA SER A 47 4.33 31.39 4.09
C SER A 47 5.32 30.36 3.56
N ASP A 48 5.95 30.64 2.42
CA ASP A 48 6.89 29.77 1.72
C ASP A 48 8.21 29.61 2.50
N VAL A 49 8.72 30.71 3.08
CA VAL A 49 9.95 30.69 3.89
C VAL A 49 9.71 29.98 5.22
N ALA A 50 8.54 30.20 5.83
CA ALA A 50 8.15 29.49 7.04
C ALA A 50 8.03 27.98 6.80
N GLN A 51 7.46 27.57 5.67
CA GLN A 51 7.39 26.16 5.24
C GLN A 51 8.77 25.55 5.04
N GLU A 52 9.68 26.27 4.37
CA GLU A 52 11.04 25.78 4.14
C GLU A 52 11.81 25.59 5.46
N VAL A 53 11.69 26.53 6.37
CA VAL A 53 12.34 26.45 7.70
C VAL A 53 11.76 25.30 8.51
N LEU A 54 10.44 25.15 8.55
CA LEU A 54 9.78 24.06 9.27
C LEU A 54 10.15 22.69 8.65
N SER A 55 10.21 22.61 7.34
CA SER A 55 10.62 21.39 6.65
C SER A 55 12.06 20.99 7.00
N LYS A 56 13.00 21.96 7.01
CA LYS A 56 14.39 21.71 7.40
C LYS A 56 14.53 21.28 8.86
N LEU A 57 13.82 21.94 9.77
CA LEU A 57 13.82 21.57 11.19
C LEU A 57 13.27 20.17 11.40
N PHE A 58 12.19 19.85 10.69
CA PHE A 58 11.59 18.52 10.73
C PHE A 58 12.54 17.45 10.21
N GLN A 59 13.20 17.70 9.07
CA GLN A 59 14.21 16.80 8.51
C GLN A 59 15.38 16.56 9.48
N GLN A 60 15.81 17.61 10.23
CA GLN A 60 16.85 17.47 11.22
C GLN A 60 16.42 16.57 12.38
N VAL A 61 15.22 16.78 12.94
CA VAL A 61 14.71 15.97 14.06
C VAL A 61 14.57 14.51 13.65
N VAL A 62 13.96 14.25 12.50
CA VAL A 62 13.80 12.88 11.98
C VAL A 62 15.15 12.25 11.63
N GLY A 63 16.07 13.03 11.06
CA GLY A 63 17.43 12.59 10.77
C GLY A 63 18.21 12.19 12.03
N GLU A 64 18.08 12.94 13.13
CA GLU A 64 18.67 12.60 14.43
C GLU A 64 18.08 11.30 14.99
N ASP A 65 16.77 11.12 14.91
CA ASP A 65 16.11 9.88 15.38
C ASP A 65 16.58 8.67 14.58
N ILE A 66 16.65 8.78 13.25
CA ILE A 66 17.18 7.73 12.37
C ILE A 66 18.64 7.41 12.72
N ALA A 67 19.48 8.42 12.92
CA ALA A 67 20.89 8.24 13.25
C ALA A 67 21.05 7.54 14.62
N ASN A 68 20.27 7.92 15.62
CA ASN A 68 20.29 7.32 16.95
C ASN A 68 19.86 5.85 16.90
N ILE A 69 18.80 5.52 16.16
CA ILE A 69 18.35 4.13 15.98
C ILE A 69 19.42 3.32 15.26
N GLY A 70 20.03 3.86 14.21
CA GLY A 70 21.12 3.21 13.49
C GLY A 70 22.34 2.96 14.38
N PHE A 71 22.71 3.93 15.21
CA PHE A 71 23.81 3.82 16.17
C PHE A 71 23.54 2.74 17.23
N ASP A 72 22.32 2.72 17.80
CA ASP A 72 21.90 1.70 18.76
C ASP A 72 21.99 0.29 18.17
N TYR A 73 21.59 0.15 16.90
CA TYR A 73 21.66 -1.13 16.19
C TYR A 73 23.10 -1.60 15.95
N VAL A 74 23.98 -0.70 15.48
CA VAL A 74 25.40 -1.00 15.25
C VAL A 74 26.13 -1.37 16.52
N ASN A 75 25.80 -0.72 17.64
CA ASN A 75 26.39 -1.01 18.95
C ASN A 75 25.77 -2.23 19.66
N GLY A 76 24.78 -2.87 19.05
CA GLY A 76 24.10 -4.03 19.64
C GLY A 76 23.21 -3.70 20.85
N THR A 77 22.93 -2.42 21.10
CA THR A 77 22.05 -1.97 22.19
C THR A 77 20.59 -2.31 21.88
N LYS A 78 20.22 -2.31 20.59
CA LYS A 78 18.93 -2.76 20.06
C LYS A 78 19.16 -3.71 18.88
N ASN A 79 18.42 -4.81 18.86
CA ASN A 79 18.53 -5.84 17.83
C ASN A 79 17.40 -5.77 16.79
N SER A 80 16.62 -4.68 16.76
CA SER A 80 15.48 -4.52 15.87
C SER A 80 15.56 -3.18 15.13
N LEU A 81 15.32 -3.22 13.83
CA LEU A 81 15.16 -2.04 12.97
C LEU A 81 13.67 -1.61 12.86
N GLU A 82 12.78 -2.23 13.63
CA GLU A 82 11.36 -1.89 13.64
C GLU A 82 11.09 -0.40 13.95
N PRO A 83 11.80 0.26 14.91
CA PRO A 83 11.63 1.70 15.13
C PRO A 83 12.01 2.55 13.92
N LEU A 84 13.02 2.15 13.16
CA LEU A 84 13.41 2.82 11.92
C LEU A 84 12.33 2.69 10.85
N ARG A 85 11.78 1.48 10.71
CA ARG A 85 10.66 1.21 9.82
C ARG A 85 9.46 2.09 10.16
N ASN A 86 9.08 2.18 11.43
CA ASN A 86 7.96 3.01 11.88
C ASN A 86 8.15 4.51 11.55
N ILE A 87 9.38 5.03 11.66
CA ILE A 87 9.69 6.40 11.26
C ILE A 87 9.51 6.57 9.76
N LEU A 88 10.08 5.68 8.95
CA LEU A 88 9.97 5.76 7.48
C LEU A 88 8.53 5.64 6.99
N GLU A 89 7.70 4.84 7.66
CA GLU A 89 6.28 4.71 7.37
C GLU A 89 5.46 5.93 7.75
N GLN A 90 5.77 6.50 8.92
CA GLN A 90 5.06 7.67 9.41
C GLN A 90 5.30 8.91 8.55
N TYR A 91 6.49 9.03 7.98
CA TYR A 91 6.91 10.25 7.28
C TYR A 91 7.08 10.08 5.77
N GLY A 92 7.07 8.84 5.26
CA GLY A 92 7.30 8.56 3.85
C GLY A 92 8.73 8.87 3.37
N ASP A 93 8.94 8.76 2.07
CA ASP A 93 10.26 9.01 1.47
C ASP A 93 10.63 10.50 1.43
N ASP A 94 9.65 11.41 1.48
CA ASP A 94 9.86 12.84 1.26
C ASP A 94 10.07 13.66 2.54
N PHE A 95 9.86 13.13 3.73
CA PHE A 95 10.00 13.80 5.03
C PHE A 95 9.44 15.24 5.10
N THR A 96 8.71 15.66 4.11
CA THR A 96 8.07 16.97 4.06
C THR A 96 6.58 16.81 4.31
N PRO A 97 6.01 17.51 5.28
CA PRO A 97 4.56 17.60 5.35
C PRO A 97 4.11 18.24 4.03
N ASN A 98 3.43 17.45 3.20
CA ASN A 98 2.89 17.94 1.93
C ASN A 98 1.74 18.90 2.25
N LEU A 99 2.09 20.18 2.49
CA LEU A 99 1.13 21.24 2.79
C LEU A 99 0.45 21.79 1.55
N ASN A 100 1.00 21.47 0.36
CA ASN A 100 0.36 21.78 -0.92
C ASN A 100 -0.51 20.61 -1.36
N ILE A 101 -1.75 20.64 -0.94
CA ILE A 101 -2.78 19.77 -1.51
C ILE A 101 -3.23 20.43 -2.82
N GLU A 102 -2.70 19.95 -3.94
CA GLU A 102 -3.23 20.33 -5.24
C GLU A 102 -4.56 19.60 -5.46
N TRP A 103 -5.63 20.36 -5.53
CA TRP A 103 -6.94 19.83 -5.86
C TRP A 103 -7.04 19.59 -7.37
N GLU A 104 -7.59 18.45 -7.75
CA GLU A 104 -7.86 18.15 -9.15
C GLU A 104 -8.89 19.12 -9.72
N ASP A 105 -8.63 19.66 -10.92
CA ASP A 105 -9.64 20.42 -11.67
C ASP A 105 -10.74 19.46 -12.13
N ILE A 106 -11.94 19.67 -11.60
CA ILE A 106 -13.13 18.84 -11.86
C ILE A 106 -13.95 19.48 -13.00
N SER A 107 -13.30 19.98 -14.05
CA SER A 107 -14.06 20.41 -15.24
C SER A 107 -14.64 19.21 -15.98
N ILE A 108 -15.78 19.40 -16.64
CA ILE A 108 -16.43 18.33 -17.42
C ILE A 108 -15.49 17.81 -18.51
N GLU A 109 -14.72 18.70 -19.13
CA GLU A 109 -13.73 18.37 -20.16
C GLU A 109 -12.63 17.48 -19.62
N THR A 110 -12.11 17.79 -18.42
CA THR A 110 -11.08 16.99 -17.73
C THR A 110 -11.63 15.62 -17.35
N LEU A 111 -12.86 15.56 -16.81
CA LEU A 111 -13.50 14.29 -16.46
C LEU A 111 -13.73 13.41 -17.69
N LEU A 112 -14.19 13.98 -18.80
CA LEU A 112 -14.43 13.24 -20.03
C LEU A 112 -13.13 12.79 -20.71
N SER A 113 -12.07 13.59 -20.64
CA SER A 113 -10.76 13.24 -21.23
C SER A 113 -9.98 12.21 -20.42
N LYS A 114 -10.12 12.23 -19.08
CA LYS A 114 -9.48 11.28 -18.16
C LYS A 114 -10.29 9.99 -17.97
N ASN A 115 -11.57 9.95 -18.40
CA ASN A 115 -12.37 8.73 -18.31
C ASN A 115 -11.95 7.78 -19.42
N ASP A 116 -11.13 6.78 -19.06
CA ASP A 116 -11.01 5.55 -19.83
C ASP A 116 -12.36 4.85 -19.80
N MET A 117 -13.22 5.19 -20.78
CA MET A 117 -14.59 4.68 -20.89
C MET A 117 -14.62 3.16 -21.12
N GLU A 118 -13.48 2.56 -21.49
CA GLU A 118 -13.37 1.13 -21.68
C GLU A 118 -12.44 0.51 -20.63
N ALA A 119 -12.84 -0.65 -20.10
CA ALA A 119 -12.00 -1.42 -19.21
C ALA A 119 -10.75 -1.93 -19.94
N ARG A 120 -9.57 -1.69 -19.36
CA ARG A 120 -8.29 -2.18 -19.90
C ARG A 120 -8.23 -3.70 -19.95
N TRP A 121 -8.75 -4.35 -18.90
CA TRP A 121 -8.79 -5.81 -18.76
C TRP A 121 -10.26 -6.25 -18.63
N LYS A 122 -10.83 -6.89 -19.62
CA LYS A 122 -12.25 -7.30 -19.66
C LYS A 122 -12.46 -8.63 -18.97
N PHE A 123 -13.56 -8.75 -18.22
CA PHE A 123 -13.93 -10.04 -17.64
C PHE A 123 -14.31 -11.05 -18.72
N ASN A 124 -13.80 -12.27 -18.59
CA ASN A 124 -14.15 -13.39 -19.47
C ASN A 124 -15.46 -14.11 -19.09
N ILE A 125 -16.11 -13.69 -18.01
CA ILE A 125 -17.40 -14.22 -17.57
C ILE A 125 -18.50 -13.29 -18.09
N PRO A 126 -19.41 -13.76 -18.98
CA PRO A 126 -20.36 -12.90 -19.70
C PRO A 126 -21.28 -12.07 -18.80
N ILE A 127 -21.68 -12.61 -17.62
CA ILE A 127 -22.54 -11.90 -16.70
C ILE A 127 -21.79 -10.74 -16.02
N LEU A 128 -20.51 -10.92 -15.69
CA LEU A 128 -19.67 -9.89 -15.11
C LEU A 128 -19.34 -8.82 -16.16
N SER A 129 -18.89 -9.25 -17.35
CA SER A 129 -18.55 -8.34 -18.44
C SER A 129 -19.71 -7.41 -18.83
N ARG A 130 -20.96 -7.93 -18.81
CA ARG A 130 -22.15 -7.09 -19.06
C ARG A 130 -22.49 -6.10 -17.96
N LYS A 131 -22.08 -6.36 -16.73
CA LYS A 131 -22.44 -5.53 -15.56
C LYS A 131 -21.36 -4.52 -15.17
N ILE A 132 -20.12 -4.94 -15.20
CA ILE A 132 -18.97 -4.16 -14.74
C ILE A 132 -17.83 -4.13 -15.76
N GLU A 133 -18.06 -4.65 -16.97
CA GLU A 133 -17.14 -4.71 -18.10
C GLU A 133 -15.80 -5.37 -17.77
N GLY A 134 -14.97 -4.75 -16.93
CA GLY A 134 -13.66 -5.23 -16.55
C GLY A 134 -13.01 -4.36 -15.48
N VAL A 135 -11.68 -4.24 -15.53
CA VAL A 135 -10.89 -3.53 -14.53
C VAL A 135 -9.88 -2.57 -15.17
N ASN A 136 -9.60 -1.48 -14.47
CA ASN A 136 -8.58 -0.48 -14.79
C ASN A 136 -7.60 -0.32 -13.64
N ALA A 137 -6.53 0.40 -13.88
CA ALA A 137 -5.59 0.80 -12.83
C ALA A 137 -6.32 1.54 -11.69
N GLY A 138 -5.95 1.29 -10.46
CA GLY A 138 -6.57 1.89 -9.28
C GLY A 138 -7.87 1.21 -8.83
N HIS A 139 -8.38 0.20 -9.53
CA HIS A 139 -9.54 -0.55 -9.07
C HIS A 139 -9.17 -1.54 -7.97
N LEU A 140 -9.91 -1.54 -6.89
CA LEU A 140 -9.91 -2.56 -5.86
C LEU A 140 -11.13 -3.48 -6.04
N ILE A 141 -10.89 -4.79 -6.07
CA ILE A 141 -11.95 -5.80 -6.20
C ILE A 141 -11.89 -6.74 -5.02
N GLU A 142 -12.95 -6.80 -4.26
CA GLU A 142 -13.10 -7.76 -3.18
C GLU A 142 -14.00 -8.94 -3.63
N ILE A 143 -13.52 -10.17 -3.40
CA ILE A 143 -14.26 -11.41 -3.69
C ILE A 143 -14.59 -12.09 -2.37
N GLY A 144 -15.76 -11.78 -1.83
CA GLY A 144 -16.29 -12.41 -0.63
C GLY A 144 -16.93 -13.77 -0.94
N ALA A 145 -16.53 -14.81 -0.19
CA ALA A 145 -17.10 -16.14 -0.31
C ALA A 145 -16.94 -16.96 0.97
N ARG A 146 -17.89 -17.85 1.25
CA ARG A 146 -17.74 -18.81 2.35
C ARG A 146 -16.56 -19.77 2.08
N PRO A 147 -15.92 -20.33 3.10
CA PRO A 147 -14.90 -21.35 2.91
C PRO A 147 -15.36 -22.48 1.97
N ASN A 148 -14.48 -22.97 1.15
CA ASN A 148 -14.72 -24.07 0.20
C ASN A 148 -15.79 -23.82 -0.89
N THR A 149 -16.21 -22.59 -1.14
CA THR A 149 -17.18 -22.26 -2.22
C THR A 149 -16.53 -21.94 -3.55
N GLY A 150 -15.21 -22.03 -3.65
CA GLY A 150 -14.49 -21.90 -4.92
C GLY A 150 -13.90 -20.53 -5.22
N LYS A 151 -13.67 -19.68 -4.20
CA LYS A 151 -13.03 -18.36 -4.34
C LYS A 151 -11.74 -18.42 -5.18
N THR A 152 -10.79 -19.30 -4.81
CA THR A 152 -9.52 -19.48 -5.52
C THR A 152 -9.71 -19.98 -6.95
N SER A 153 -10.70 -20.86 -7.19
CA SER A 153 -11.02 -21.31 -8.55
C SER A 153 -11.65 -20.19 -9.39
N PHE A 154 -12.42 -19.31 -8.76
CA PHE A 154 -13.02 -18.17 -9.44
C PHE A 154 -11.95 -17.20 -9.93
N HIS A 155 -11.03 -16.74 -9.04
CA HIS A 155 -9.98 -15.84 -9.50
C HIS A 155 -9.00 -16.52 -10.48
N ALA A 156 -8.75 -17.82 -10.35
CA ALA A 156 -7.98 -18.57 -11.35
C ALA A 156 -8.67 -18.55 -12.73
N SER A 157 -10.01 -18.67 -12.79
CA SER A 157 -10.78 -18.61 -14.02
C SER A 157 -10.75 -17.24 -14.69
N ILE A 158 -10.92 -16.16 -13.95
CA ILE A 158 -10.90 -14.80 -14.53
C ILE A 158 -9.51 -14.36 -14.95
N ILE A 159 -8.45 -14.93 -14.36
CA ILE A 159 -7.06 -14.58 -14.70
C ILE A 159 -6.52 -15.50 -15.80
N ALA A 160 -6.52 -16.81 -15.60
CA ALA A 160 -5.86 -17.77 -16.48
C ALA A 160 -6.79 -18.41 -17.51
N GLY A 161 -8.10 -18.43 -17.29
CA GLY A 161 -9.08 -19.05 -18.17
C GLY A 161 -9.08 -18.46 -19.58
N VAL A 162 -9.85 -19.08 -20.48
CA VAL A 162 -10.00 -18.57 -21.84
C VAL A 162 -10.56 -17.15 -21.81
N GLY A 163 -9.89 -16.21 -22.49
CA GLY A 163 -10.24 -14.80 -22.46
C GLY A 163 -9.94 -14.10 -21.12
N GLY A 164 -9.27 -14.75 -20.16
CA GLY A 164 -8.90 -14.17 -18.88
C GLY A 164 -7.81 -13.08 -18.99
N PHE A 165 -7.57 -12.38 -17.91
CA PHE A 165 -6.67 -11.20 -17.89
C PHE A 165 -5.24 -11.51 -18.37
N ALA A 166 -4.66 -12.65 -17.96
CA ALA A 166 -3.33 -13.05 -18.41
C ALA A 166 -3.27 -13.34 -19.92
N ARG A 167 -4.38 -13.80 -20.53
CA ARG A 167 -4.46 -13.97 -21.99
C ARG A 167 -4.63 -12.67 -22.74
N GLN A 168 -5.13 -11.64 -22.08
CA GLN A 168 -5.19 -10.28 -22.61
C GLN A 168 -3.85 -9.55 -22.44
N GLY A 169 -2.82 -10.20 -21.83
CA GLY A 169 -1.48 -9.68 -21.65
C GLY A 169 -1.22 -9.05 -20.27
N ALA A 170 -2.18 -9.10 -19.34
CA ALA A 170 -1.97 -8.59 -17.99
C ALA A 170 -0.90 -9.38 -17.24
N LYS A 171 0.06 -8.69 -16.63
CA LYS A 171 1.02 -9.28 -15.69
C LYS A 171 0.33 -9.48 -14.35
N CYS A 172 0.09 -10.72 -13.97
CA CYS A 172 -0.65 -11.09 -12.78
C CYS A 172 0.28 -11.68 -11.73
N VAL A 173 0.29 -11.13 -10.53
CA VAL A 173 0.98 -11.69 -9.37
C VAL A 173 -0.06 -12.17 -8.37
N ILE A 174 0.09 -13.41 -7.91
CA ILE A 174 -0.82 -14.06 -6.98
C ILE A 174 -0.03 -14.41 -5.72
N LEU A 175 -0.42 -13.83 -4.60
CA LEU A 175 0.19 -14.05 -3.30
C LEU A 175 -0.75 -14.92 -2.46
N CYS A 176 -0.31 -16.15 -2.18
CA CYS A 176 -1.11 -17.16 -1.51
C CYS A 176 -0.81 -17.15 -0.01
N ASN A 177 -1.83 -16.93 0.82
CA ASN A 177 -1.70 -16.94 2.28
C ASN A 177 -2.66 -17.94 2.99
N GLU A 178 -3.40 -18.73 2.22
CA GLU A 178 -4.29 -19.78 2.72
C GLU A 178 -3.83 -21.17 2.29
N GLU A 179 -3.56 -21.34 1.03
CA GLU A 179 -3.09 -22.61 0.45
C GLU A 179 -1.67 -22.49 -0.08
N ALA A 180 -0.96 -23.61 -0.09
CA ALA A 180 0.37 -23.67 -0.68
C ALA A 180 0.34 -23.28 -2.18
N ALA A 181 1.30 -22.50 -2.63
CA ALA A 181 1.38 -21.93 -3.97
C ALA A 181 1.25 -22.99 -5.09
N HIS A 182 1.78 -24.21 -4.88
CA HIS A 182 1.67 -25.30 -5.87
C HIS A 182 0.22 -25.79 -6.07
N ARG A 183 -0.63 -25.74 -5.02
CA ARG A 183 -2.06 -26.12 -5.12
C ARG A 183 -2.85 -25.04 -5.86
N VAL A 184 -2.56 -23.77 -5.55
CA VAL A 184 -3.14 -22.65 -6.27
C VAL A 184 -2.69 -22.72 -7.73
N GLY A 185 -1.39 -22.95 -8.00
CA GLY A 185 -0.85 -23.13 -9.34
C GLY A 185 -1.56 -24.25 -10.14
N ALA A 186 -1.91 -25.36 -9.51
CA ALA A 186 -2.68 -26.42 -10.16
C ALA A 186 -4.07 -25.93 -10.62
N ARG A 187 -4.75 -25.05 -9.85
CA ARG A 187 -6.04 -24.45 -10.27
C ARG A 187 -5.86 -23.49 -11.44
N TYR A 188 -4.78 -22.73 -11.47
CA TYR A 188 -4.45 -21.86 -12.60
C TYR A 188 -4.16 -22.68 -13.87
N LEU A 189 -3.44 -23.79 -13.73
CA LEU A 189 -3.20 -24.72 -14.85
C LEU A 189 -4.51 -25.36 -15.35
N THR A 190 -5.40 -25.80 -14.45
CA THR A 190 -6.72 -26.35 -14.85
C THR A 190 -7.59 -25.27 -15.50
N ALA A 191 -7.60 -24.05 -15.00
CA ALA A 191 -8.35 -22.93 -15.58
C ALA A 191 -7.82 -22.57 -16.99
N ALA A 192 -6.50 -22.52 -17.16
CA ALA A 192 -5.87 -22.17 -18.44
C ALA A 192 -6.05 -23.28 -19.51
N SER A 193 -5.92 -24.53 -19.08
CA SER A 193 -5.99 -25.67 -20.02
C SER A 193 -7.42 -26.16 -20.30
N GLY A 194 -8.37 -25.84 -19.39
CA GLY A 194 -9.71 -26.44 -19.43
C GLY A 194 -9.73 -27.94 -19.12
N MET A 195 -8.61 -28.49 -18.62
CA MET A 195 -8.44 -29.93 -18.34
C MET A 195 -8.53 -30.18 -16.82
N SER A 196 -9.14 -31.30 -16.45
CA SER A 196 -9.08 -31.80 -15.08
C SER A 196 -7.66 -32.23 -14.69
N VAL A 197 -7.38 -32.32 -13.39
CA VAL A 197 -6.06 -32.81 -12.91
C VAL A 197 -5.72 -34.19 -13.41
N GLY A 198 -6.73 -35.06 -13.56
CA GLY A 198 -6.55 -36.41 -14.14
C GLY A 198 -6.13 -36.38 -15.61
N GLU A 199 -6.79 -35.53 -16.41
CA GLU A 199 -6.46 -35.36 -17.82
C GLU A 199 -5.08 -34.74 -18.03
N ILE A 200 -4.70 -33.76 -17.15
CA ILE A 200 -3.36 -33.15 -17.16
C ILE A 200 -2.28 -34.21 -16.90
N LYS A 201 -2.49 -35.09 -15.91
CA LYS A 201 -1.56 -36.18 -15.62
C LYS A 201 -1.40 -37.15 -16.80
N ASN A 202 -2.47 -37.43 -17.52
CA ASN A 202 -2.47 -38.33 -18.66
C ASN A 202 -1.91 -37.66 -19.93
N ASN A 203 -1.93 -36.35 -20.04
CA ASN A 203 -1.44 -35.61 -21.21
C ASN A 203 -0.77 -34.30 -20.85
N MET A 204 0.40 -34.41 -20.23
CA MET A 204 1.19 -33.23 -19.77
C MET A 204 1.66 -32.34 -20.92
N ILE A 205 1.91 -32.88 -22.09
CA ILE A 205 2.35 -32.10 -23.26
C ILE A 205 1.24 -31.14 -23.65
N LYS A 206 0.04 -31.66 -23.88
CA LYS A 206 -1.13 -30.83 -24.24
C LYS A 206 -1.44 -29.79 -23.16
N ALA A 207 -1.37 -30.17 -21.90
CA ALA A 207 -1.59 -29.22 -20.79
C ALA A 207 -0.56 -28.06 -20.80
N ARG A 208 0.71 -28.37 -21.07
CA ARG A 208 1.78 -27.37 -21.21
C ARG A 208 1.52 -26.44 -22.39
N ASP A 209 1.16 -26.97 -23.54
CA ASP A 209 0.88 -26.15 -24.74
C ASP A 209 -0.29 -25.20 -24.50
N LEU A 210 -1.33 -25.64 -23.79
CA LEU A 210 -2.49 -24.82 -23.43
C LEU A 210 -2.19 -23.78 -22.37
N TYR A 211 -1.24 -24.03 -21.47
CA TYR A 211 -0.81 -23.10 -20.42
C TYR A 211 0.24 -22.10 -20.91
N SER A 212 1.10 -22.48 -21.85
CA SER A 212 2.20 -21.67 -22.36
C SER A 212 1.81 -20.21 -22.71
N PRO A 213 0.65 -19.93 -23.33
CA PRO A 213 0.27 -18.55 -23.68
C PRO A 213 0.08 -17.61 -22.49
N VAL A 214 -0.04 -18.13 -21.27
CA VAL A 214 -0.27 -17.34 -20.06
C VAL A 214 0.84 -17.50 -19.02
N SER A 215 1.75 -18.46 -19.20
CA SER A 215 2.76 -18.83 -18.20
C SER A 215 3.65 -17.67 -17.78
N ASP A 216 4.06 -16.84 -18.72
CA ASP A 216 4.97 -15.72 -18.48
C ASP A 216 4.26 -14.53 -17.78
N ASN A 217 2.95 -14.47 -17.96
CA ASN A 217 2.10 -13.41 -17.39
C ASN A 217 1.59 -13.76 -15.98
N ILE A 218 1.85 -14.95 -15.46
CA ILE A 218 1.35 -15.39 -14.16
C ILE A 218 2.50 -15.76 -13.25
N LYS A 219 2.59 -15.08 -12.10
CA LYS A 219 3.54 -15.40 -11.03
C LYS A 219 2.78 -15.71 -9.76
N ILE A 220 3.05 -16.88 -9.17
CA ILE A 220 2.40 -17.36 -7.95
C ILE A 220 3.46 -17.52 -6.88
N LYS A 221 3.24 -16.94 -5.70
CA LYS A 221 4.18 -17.01 -4.59
C LYS A 221 3.45 -17.32 -3.29
N ASP A 222 4.06 -18.18 -2.47
CA ASP A 222 3.67 -18.36 -1.07
C ASP A 222 4.02 -17.10 -0.30
N ALA A 223 3.02 -16.56 0.38
CA ALA A 223 3.09 -15.33 1.17
C ALA A 223 2.73 -15.58 2.65
N THR A 224 2.76 -16.84 3.09
CA THR A 224 2.49 -17.19 4.49
C THR A 224 3.42 -16.41 5.41
N SER A 225 2.87 -15.78 6.44
CA SER A 225 3.60 -14.96 7.41
C SER A 225 4.31 -13.73 6.83
N ARG A 226 3.90 -13.26 5.66
CA ARG A 226 4.39 -12.01 5.08
C ARG A 226 3.47 -10.85 5.47
N ASP A 227 4.06 -9.66 5.51
CA ASP A 227 3.37 -8.40 5.81
C ASP A 227 3.13 -7.55 4.54
N MET A 228 2.41 -6.45 4.68
CA MET A 228 2.11 -5.57 3.56
C MET A 228 3.36 -4.90 2.99
N SER A 229 4.42 -4.64 3.75
CA SER A 229 5.66 -4.07 3.22
C SER A 229 6.38 -5.03 2.28
N TRP A 230 6.30 -6.34 2.57
CA TRP A 230 6.80 -7.33 1.64
C TRP A 230 5.95 -7.36 0.36
N VAL A 231 4.62 -7.21 0.46
CA VAL A 231 3.72 -7.09 -0.70
C VAL A 231 4.10 -5.89 -1.56
N GLU A 232 4.33 -4.72 -0.96
CA GLU A 232 4.82 -3.53 -1.66
C GLU A 232 6.15 -3.77 -2.37
N SER A 233 7.09 -4.44 -1.71
CA SER A 233 8.39 -4.80 -2.31
C SER A 233 8.22 -5.70 -3.53
N VAL A 234 7.27 -6.64 -3.48
CA VAL A 234 6.90 -7.47 -4.63
C VAL A 234 6.33 -6.61 -5.76
N CYS A 235 5.43 -5.69 -5.44
CA CYS A 235 4.85 -4.77 -6.44
C CYS A 235 5.91 -3.88 -7.08
N LYS A 236 6.80 -3.29 -6.28
CA LYS A 236 7.93 -2.47 -6.79
C LYS A 236 8.86 -3.28 -7.70
N THR A 237 9.10 -4.56 -7.39
CA THR A 237 10.01 -5.41 -8.16
C THR A 237 9.39 -5.93 -9.46
N TYR A 238 8.14 -6.34 -9.45
CA TYR A 238 7.49 -7.01 -10.59
C TYR A 238 6.56 -6.12 -11.38
N SER A 239 6.15 -4.97 -10.82
CA SER A 239 5.21 -4.03 -11.44
C SER A 239 4.00 -4.73 -12.08
N PRO A 240 3.19 -5.48 -11.29
CA PRO A 240 2.07 -6.22 -11.83
C PRO A 240 0.95 -5.27 -12.29
N ASP A 241 0.25 -5.65 -13.36
CA ASP A 241 -1.01 -5.00 -13.75
C ASP A 241 -2.15 -5.44 -12.82
N ILE A 242 -2.09 -6.68 -12.31
CA ILE A 242 -3.09 -7.26 -11.40
C ILE A 242 -2.38 -7.99 -10.26
N LEU A 243 -2.68 -7.56 -9.05
CA LEU A 243 -2.25 -8.22 -7.82
C LEU A 243 -3.44 -8.95 -7.19
N VAL A 244 -3.25 -10.21 -6.83
CA VAL A 244 -4.22 -11.00 -6.08
C VAL A 244 -3.63 -11.34 -4.71
N LEU A 245 -4.32 -10.91 -3.66
CA LEU A 245 -4.06 -11.34 -2.29
C LEU A 245 -5.09 -12.40 -1.92
N ASP A 246 -4.72 -13.68 -1.97
CA ASP A 246 -5.62 -14.76 -1.57
C ASP A 246 -5.67 -14.82 -0.04
N MET A 247 -6.79 -14.42 0.56
CA MET A 247 -7.00 -14.10 1.98
C MET A 247 -6.21 -12.85 2.40
N GLY A 248 -6.60 -11.69 1.86
CA GLY A 248 -5.97 -10.39 2.18
C GLY A 248 -5.97 -10.05 3.69
N ASP A 249 -7.00 -10.47 4.43
CA ASP A 249 -7.13 -10.34 5.87
C ASP A 249 -6.04 -11.04 6.70
N LYS A 250 -5.34 -12.01 6.13
CA LYS A 250 -4.23 -12.72 6.78
C LYS A 250 -2.89 -12.02 6.64
N PHE A 251 -2.76 -11.01 5.79
CA PHE A 251 -1.53 -10.22 5.72
C PHE A 251 -1.44 -9.32 6.95
N ALA A 252 -0.32 -9.38 7.65
CA ALA A 252 -0.09 -8.52 8.80
C ALA A 252 -0.03 -7.06 8.33
N THR A 253 -0.81 -6.20 8.98
CA THR A 253 -0.69 -4.75 8.81
C THR A 253 0.49 -4.26 9.64
N MET A 254 1.22 -3.28 9.10
CA MET A 254 2.33 -2.67 9.81
C MET A 254 1.82 -1.84 10.98
N GLY A 255 2.57 -1.83 12.09
CA GLY A 255 2.31 -0.96 13.24
C GLY A 255 1.08 -1.31 14.07
N GLY A 256 1.25 -2.03 15.15
CA GLY A 256 0.32 -2.06 16.29
C GLY A 256 -1.07 -2.72 16.11
N PHE A 257 -1.51 -2.98 14.90
CA PHE A 257 -2.80 -3.63 14.61
C PHE A 257 -2.78 -5.17 14.79
N ALA A 258 -1.67 -5.75 15.19
CA ALA A 258 -1.56 -7.20 15.42
C ALA A 258 -2.55 -7.75 16.47
N ARG A 259 -3.22 -6.88 17.25
CA ARG A 259 -4.27 -7.20 18.22
C ARG A 259 -5.61 -6.58 17.88
N ALA A 260 -5.74 -5.92 16.74
CA ALA A 260 -7.01 -5.34 16.31
C ALA A 260 -7.99 -6.43 15.84
N ASP A 261 -9.26 -6.16 16.00
CA ASP A 261 -10.35 -6.98 15.46
C ASP A 261 -10.14 -7.19 13.94
N GLU A 262 -10.49 -8.38 13.44
CA GLU A 262 -10.30 -8.73 12.01
C GLU A 262 -10.94 -7.70 11.07
N ALA A 263 -12.05 -7.09 11.47
CA ALA A 263 -12.71 -6.02 10.73
C ALA A 263 -11.84 -4.75 10.60
N LEU A 264 -11.06 -4.40 11.63
CA LEU A 264 -10.15 -3.26 11.60
C LEU A 264 -8.92 -3.55 10.72
N LYS A 265 -8.45 -4.81 10.69
CA LYS A 265 -7.35 -5.22 9.82
C LYS A 265 -7.72 -5.11 8.34
N VAL A 266 -8.93 -5.54 7.97
CA VAL A 266 -9.43 -5.42 6.60
C VAL A 266 -9.50 -3.94 6.19
N ASN A 267 -10.05 -3.07 7.03
CA ASN A 267 -10.11 -1.64 6.76
C ASN A 267 -8.72 -1.00 6.62
N ALA A 268 -7.72 -1.44 7.38
CA ALA A 268 -6.35 -0.94 7.28
C ALA A 268 -5.61 -1.41 6.01
N ILE A 269 -5.99 -2.56 5.43
CA ILE A 269 -5.46 -3.05 4.16
C ILE A 269 -6.05 -2.27 2.97
N HIS A 270 -7.28 -1.74 3.13
CA HIS A 270 -8.02 -1.03 2.09
C HIS A 270 -7.90 0.51 2.17
N ALA A 271 -7.25 1.05 3.19
CA ALA A 271 -7.01 2.48 3.38
C ALA A 271 -5.69 2.91 2.76
#